data_958e40ff96a70e83344d43b04775840d
#
_entry.id   958e40ff96a70e83344d43b04775840d
#
_cell.length_a   1.000
_cell.length_b   1.000
_cell.length_c   1.000
_cell.angle_alpha   90.00
_cell.angle_beta   90.00
_cell.angle_gamma   90.00
#
_symmetry.space_group_name_H-M   'P 1'
#
loop_
_entity.id
_entity.type
_entity.pdbx_description
1 polymer ?
#
loop_
_entity_poly.entity_id
_entity_poly.type
_entity_poly.pdbx_seq_one_letter_code
_entity_poly.pdbx_strand_id
1 'polypeptide(L)'
;MKINKQKLNYLIPITIGKSASNFIITIGTVVSFLLYALFNALIPPLHISEYLKQIIRVGWASLPVVGLTAFFTGGALALQIYSGGTRLNAESAVPSIVAIGFLRELGPVLCGLMVAGRVSASIAAEIATMKVTEQIDALTTLGTDPIKYLASPRIIVTTIFLPVLTTIGNIIGIFGGFLISTERLGFNPTFYIESSIRSVSYTHLRAHETDS
;
A
#
# COMPACT_ATOMS: atom_id res chain seq x y z
N MET A 1 36.54 -37.10 -10.19
CA MET A 1 36.80 -35.78 -10.78
C MET A 1 37.12 -34.83 -9.63
N LYS A 2 38.44 -34.57 -9.34
CA LYS A 2 38.85 -33.68 -8.22
C LYS A 2 38.75 -32.24 -8.67
N ILE A 3 37.71 -31.53 -8.19
CA ILE A 3 37.60 -30.10 -8.38
C ILE A 3 38.75 -29.44 -7.63
N ASN A 4 39.62 -28.75 -8.37
CA ASN A 4 40.81 -28.12 -7.83
C ASN A 4 40.42 -26.98 -6.88
N LYS A 5 40.68 -27.15 -5.56
CA LYS A 5 40.34 -26.20 -4.49
C LYS A 5 40.85 -24.76 -4.80
N GLN A 6 41.95 -24.62 -5.52
CA GLN A 6 42.45 -23.30 -5.92
C GLN A 6 41.50 -22.59 -6.88
N LYS A 7 40.91 -23.29 -7.87
CA LYS A 7 39.92 -22.67 -8.78
C LYS A 7 38.64 -22.22 -8.02
N LEU A 8 38.25 -22.94 -6.98
CA LEU A 8 37.08 -22.60 -6.16
C LEU A 8 37.31 -21.30 -5.40
N ASN A 9 38.51 -21.09 -4.85
CA ASN A 9 38.83 -19.89 -4.06
C ASN A 9 38.86 -18.59 -4.89
N TYR A 10 39.10 -18.65 -6.20
CA TYR A 10 39.01 -17.50 -7.09
C TYR A 10 37.62 -17.28 -7.69
N LEU A 11 36.84 -18.34 -7.87
CA LEU A 11 35.50 -18.26 -8.45
C LEU A 11 34.47 -17.62 -7.46
N ILE A 12 34.58 -17.91 -6.17
CA ILE A 12 33.67 -17.40 -5.14
C ILE A 12 33.69 -15.85 -5.09
N PRO A 13 34.83 -15.15 -4.92
CA PRO A 13 34.84 -13.71 -4.85
C PRO A 13 34.42 -13.03 -6.17
N ILE A 14 34.73 -13.64 -7.31
CA ILE A 14 34.28 -13.15 -8.62
C ILE A 14 32.75 -13.27 -8.77
N THR A 15 32.18 -14.38 -8.32
CA THR A 15 30.73 -14.59 -8.38
C THR A 15 29.98 -13.63 -7.44
N ILE A 16 30.50 -13.45 -6.22
CA ILE A 16 29.95 -12.48 -5.25
C ILE A 16 30.07 -11.05 -5.80
N GLY A 17 31.22 -10.68 -6.35
CA GLY A 17 31.43 -9.37 -6.94
C GLY A 17 30.49 -9.08 -8.12
N LYS A 18 30.29 -10.06 -9.01
CA LYS A 18 29.31 -9.96 -10.11
C LYS A 18 27.88 -9.85 -9.58
N SER A 19 27.52 -10.62 -8.57
CA SER A 19 26.18 -10.58 -7.95
C SER A 19 25.92 -9.23 -7.30
N ALA A 20 26.87 -8.69 -6.55
CA ALA A 20 26.78 -7.36 -5.94
C ALA A 20 26.71 -6.25 -7.00
N SER A 21 27.53 -6.32 -8.03
CA SER A 21 27.48 -5.36 -9.13
C SER A 21 26.14 -5.38 -9.87
N ASN A 22 25.62 -6.58 -10.18
CA ASN A 22 24.32 -6.73 -10.83
C ASN A 22 23.18 -6.18 -9.95
N PHE A 23 23.24 -6.39 -8.64
CA PHE A 23 22.27 -5.85 -7.70
C PHE A 23 22.27 -4.32 -7.70
N ILE A 24 23.45 -3.69 -7.63
CA ILE A 24 23.58 -2.23 -7.69
C ILE A 24 23.09 -1.67 -9.03
N ILE A 25 23.42 -2.32 -10.13
CA ILE A 25 22.96 -1.92 -11.48
C ILE A 25 21.44 -2.03 -11.55
N THR A 26 20.84 -3.11 -11.03
CA THR A 26 19.39 -3.29 -11.01
C THR A 26 18.69 -2.20 -10.21
N ILE A 27 19.22 -1.88 -9.02
CA ILE A 27 18.67 -0.76 -8.21
C ILE A 27 18.79 0.56 -8.99
N GLY A 28 19.97 0.85 -9.57
CA GLY A 28 20.18 2.05 -10.37
C GLY A 28 19.20 2.15 -11.55
N THR A 29 18.94 1.04 -12.23
CA THR A 29 17.97 0.98 -13.33
C THR A 29 16.54 1.26 -12.84
N VAL A 30 16.14 0.67 -11.72
CA VAL A 30 14.80 0.91 -11.13
C VAL A 30 14.64 2.36 -10.69
N VAL A 31 15.64 2.93 -10.03
CA VAL A 31 15.60 4.33 -9.58
C VAL A 31 15.54 5.29 -10.77
N SER A 32 16.40 5.09 -11.78
CA SER A 32 16.38 5.92 -12.98
C SER A 32 15.08 5.80 -13.77
N PHE A 33 14.49 4.59 -13.85
CA PHE A 33 13.18 4.38 -14.44
C PHE A 33 12.07 5.15 -13.68
N LEU A 34 12.06 5.07 -12.36
CA LEU A 34 11.09 5.80 -11.53
C LEU A 34 11.22 7.31 -11.69
N LEU A 35 12.45 7.83 -11.64
CA LEU A 35 12.68 9.27 -11.83
C LEU A 35 12.25 9.71 -13.23
N TYR A 36 12.61 8.96 -14.25
CA TYR A 36 12.20 9.24 -15.62
C TYR A 36 10.68 9.25 -15.78
N ALA A 37 9.99 8.25 -15.22
CA ALA A 37 8.53 8.17 -15.27
C ALA A 37 7.86 9.33 -14.53
N LEU A 38 8.39 9.73 -13.36
CA LEU A 38 7.86 10.86 -12.57
C LEU A 38 8.08 12.20 -13.29
N PHE A 39 9.27 12.45 -13.82
CA PHE A 39 9.54 13.69 -14.56
C PHE A 39 8.68 13.81 -15.81
N ASN A 40 8.56 12.74 -16.58
CA ASN A 40 7.76 12.73 -17.81
C ASN A 40 6.24 12.77 -17.55
N ALA A 41 5.81 12.41 -16.36
CA ALA A 41 4.41 12.43 -15.98
C ALA A 41 3.80 13.86 -15.94
N LEU A 42 4.64 14.87 -15.67
CA LEU A 42 4.24 16.28 -15.58
C LEU A 42 4.40 17.04 -16.91
N ILE A 43 5.05 16.42 -17.90
CA ILE A 43 5.35 17.06 -19.19
C ILE A 43 4.25 16.73 -20.20
N PRO A 44 3.59 17.73 -20.85
CA PRO A 44 2.63 17.47 -21.92
C PRO A 44 3.23 16.70 -23.11
N PRO A 45 2.44 15.91 -23.86
CA PRO A 45 0.99 15.71 -23.80
C PRO A 45 0.57 14.72 -22.70
N LEU A 46 -0.46 15.11 -21.93
CA LEU A 46 -1.06 14.28 -20.89
C LEU A 46 -2.18 13.42 -21.52
N HIS A 47 -2.08 12.13 -21.42
CA HIS A 47 -3.07 11.18 -21.94
C HIS A 47 -4.19 10.96 -20.91
N ILE A 48 -5.06 11.98 -20.71
CA ILE A 48 -6.11 12.00 -19.69
C ILE A 48 -6.95 10.72 -19.68
N SER A 49 -7.24 10.15 -20.85
CA SER A 49 -7.98 8.88 -20.96
C SER A 49 -7.33 7.73 -20.21
N GLU A 50 -5.97 7.63 -20.25
CA GLU A 50 -5.24 6.59 -19.54
C GLU A 50 -5.25 6.83 -18.03
N TYR A 51 -5.16 8.08 -17.59
CA TYR A 51 -5.31 8.43 -16.17
C TYR A 51 -6.67 8.02 -15.63
N LEU A 52 -7.76 8.30 -16.34
CA LEU A 52 -9.11 7.93 -15.94
C LEU A 52 -9.30 6.40 -15.85
N LYS A 53 -8.78 5.66 -16.82
CA LYS A 53 -8.80 4.18 -16.77
C LYS A 53 -8.04 3.66 -15.54
N GLN A 54 -6.89 4.23 -15.23
CA GLN A 54 -6.12 3.82 -14.05
C GLN A 54 -6.82 4.20 -12.73
N ILE A 55 -7.49 5.33 -12.65
CA ILE A 55 -8.30 5.73 -11.49
C ILE A 55 -9.37 4.69 -11.19
N ILE A 56 -10.09 4.24 -12.20
CA ILE A 56 -11.12 3.20 -12.03
C ILE A 56 -10.49 1.89 -11.61
N ARG A 57 -9.39 1.50 -12.25
CA ARG A 57 -8.72 0.22 -11.98
C ARG A 57 -8.05 0.15 -10.61
N VAL A 58 -7.30 1.19 -10.24
CA VAL A 58 -6.57 1.26 -8.96
C VAL A 58 -7.51 1.67 -7.82
N GLY A 59 -8.32 2.71 -8.03
CA GLY A 59 -9.23 3.26 -7.02
C GLY A 59 -10.44 2.36 -6.79
N TRP A 60 -11.40 2.41 -7.73
CA TRP A 60 -12.69 1.76 -7.55
C TRP A 60 -12.60 0.24 -7.39
N ALA A 61 -11.84 -0.42 -8.26
CA ALA A 61 -11.73 -1.87 -8.21
C ALA A 61 -10.95 -2.41 -7.00
N SER A 62 -10.20 -1.57 -6.26
CA SER A 62 -9.52 -1.98 -5.01
C SER A 62 -10.40 -1.80 -3.77
N LEU A 63 -11.42 -0.93 -3.83
CA LEU A 63 -12.29 -0.63 -2.69
C LEU A 63 -12.94 -1.87 -2.03
N PRO A 64 -13.53 -2.83 -2.78
CA PRO A 64 -14.17 -3.99 -2.14
C PRO A 64 -13.18 -4.84 -1.35
N VAL A 65 -11.97 -5.04 -1.89
CA VAL A 65 -10.94 -5.86 -1.24
C VAL A 65 -10.39 -5.14 -0.01
N VAL A 66 -10.03 -3.87 -0.14
CA VAL A 66 -9.53 -3.05 0.97
C VAL A 66 -10.60 -2.90 2.05
N GLY A 67 -11.85 -2.62 1.66
CA GLY A 67 -12.95 -2.46 2.58
C GLY A 67 -13.27 -3.74 3.37
N LEU A 68 -13.35 -4.88 2.68
CA LEU A 68 -13.66 -6.15 3.33
C LEU A 68 -12.54 -6.56 4.31
N THR A 69 -11.28 -6.46 3.89
CA THR A 69 -10.16 -6.77 4.75
C THR A 69 -10.05 -5.82 5.94
N ALA A 70 -10.23 -4.52 5.73
CA ALA A 70 -10.24 -3.53 6.81
C ALA A 70 -11.36 -3.81 7.82
N PHE A 71 -12.57 -4.11 7.35
CA PHE A 71 -13.73 -4.43 8.18
C PHE A 71 -13.45 -5.62 9.11
N PHE A 72 -13.03 -6.74 8.55
CA PHE A 72 -12.75 -7.93 9.35
C PHE A 72 -11.54 -7.75 10.28
N THR A 73 -10.52 -7.05 9.83
CA THR A 73 -9.35 -6.76 10.68
C THR A 73 -9.72 -5.87 11.86
N GLY A 74 -10.57 -4.84 11.64
CA GLY A 74 -11.06 -3.98 12.70
C GLY A 74 -11.89 -4.73 13.73
N GLY A 75 -12.78 -5.61 13.28
CA GLY A 75 -13.55 -6.49 14.17
C GLY A 75 -12.69 -7.47 14.94
N ALA A 76 -11.73 -8.11 14.28
CA ALA A 76 -10.79 -9.04 14.93
C ALA A 76 -9.92 -8.32 15.96
N LEU A 77 -9.44 -7.12 15.65
CA LEU A 77 -8.66 -6.30 16.57
C LEU A 77 -9.47 -5.95 17.83
N ALA A 78 -10.75 -5.55 17.68
CA ALA A 78 -11.62 -5.26 18.80
C ALA A 78 -11.78 -6.47 19.73
N LEU A 79 -12.03 -7.66 19.18
CA LEU A 79 -12.11 -8.90 19.96
C LEU A 79 -10.80 -9.24 20.67
N GLN A 80 -9.67 -9.06 20.00
CA GLN A 80 -8.37 -9.38 20.56
C GLN A 80 -8.00 -8.43 21.72
N ILE A 81 -8.25 -7.13 21.54
CA ILE A 81 -8.01 -6.13 22.60
C ILE A 81 -8.96 -6.36 23.77
N TYR A 82 -10.23 -6.65 23.52
CA TYR A 82 -11.18 -6.97 24.57
C TYR A 82 -10.76 -8.19 25.39
N SER A 83 -10.38 -9.29 24.75
CA SER A 83 -9.95 -10.51 25.45
C SER A 83 -8.67 -10.33 26.28
N GLY A 84 -7.79 -9.41 25.85
CA GLY A 84 -6.62 -9.01 26.63
C GLY A 84 -6.97 -8.02 27.76
N GLY A 85 -7.87 -7.08 27.47
CA GLY A 85 -8.29 -6.00 28.38
C GLY A 85 -9.10 -6.51 29.58
N THR A 86 -9.92 -7.55 29.43
CA THR A 86 -10.67 -8.19 30.53
C THR A 86 -9.77 -8.67 31.66
N ARG A 87 -8.57 -9.14 31.33
CA ARG A 87 -7.60 -9.59 32.34
C ARG A 87 -7.02 -8.45 33.17
N LEU A 88 -7.10 -7.22 32.69
CA LEU A 88 -6.53 -6.03 33.28
C LEU A 88 -7.59 -5.02 33.76
N ASN A 89 -8.89 -5.38 33.70
CA ASN A 89 -10.02 -4.49 33.93
C ASN A 89 -9.97 -3.20 33.08
N ALA A 90 -9.39 -3.29 31.86
CA ALA A 90 -9.20 -2.17 30.95
C ALA A 90 -10.11 -2.24 29.71
N GLU A 91 -11.31 -2.80 29.87
CA GLU A 91 -12.26 -2.97 28.75
C GLU A 91 -12.68 -1.63 28.14
N SER A 92 -12.78 -0.58 28.95
CA SER A 92 -13.15 0.77 28.49
C SER A 92 -12.13 1.38 27.51
N ALA A 93 -10.91 0.85 27.43
CA ALA A 93 -9.88 1.34 26.51
C ALA A 93 -10.00 0.76 25.09
N VAL A 94 -10.84 -0.27 24.87
CA VAL A 94 -10.98 -0.95 23.57
C VAL A 94 -11.27 0.02 22.42
N PRO A 95 -12.26 0.95 22.50
CA PRO A 95 -12.57 1.86 21.41
C PRO A 95 -11.40 2.75 21.02
N SER A 96 -10.70 3.27 22.03
CA SER A 96 -9.54 4.15 21.85
C SER A 96 -8.36 3.44 21.19
N ILE A 97 -8.05 2.23 21.64
CA ILE A 97 -6.93 1.45 21.11
C ILE A 97 -7.23 0.99 19.68
N VAL A 98 -8.46 0.57 19.38
CA VAL A 98 -8.88 0.19 18.02
C VAL A 98 -8.76 1.39 17.07
N ALA A 99 -9.27 2.55 17.46
CA ALA A 99 -9.24 3.75 16.63
C ALA A 99 -7.78 4.20 16.35
N ILE A 100 -6.96 4.34 17.39
CA ILE A 100 -5.56 4.78 17.25
C ILE A 100 -4.75 3.74 16.48
N GLY A 101 -4.85 2.46 16.81
CA GLY A 101 -4.12 1.38 16.15
C GLY A 101 -4.45 1.27 14.66
N PHE A 102 -5.72 1.45 14.31
CA PHE A 102 -6.14 1.45 12.91
C PHE A 102 -5.63 2.66 12.15
N LEU A 103 -5.79 3.87 12.70
CA LEU A 103 -5.39 5.11 12.04
C LEU A 103 -3.86 5.24 11.87
N ARG A 104 -3.10 4.84 12.90
CA ARG A 104 -1.63 5.03 12.91
C ARG A 104 -0.87 3.92 12.21
N GLU A 105 -1.29 2.69 12.37
CA GLU A 105 -0.45 1.55 12.01
C GLU A 105 -1.15 0.60 11.03
N LEU A 106 -2.27 0.01 11.43
CA LEU A 106 -2.88 -1.07 10.66
C LEU A 106 -3.47 -0.61 9.33
N GLY A 107 -4.16 0.51 9.32
CA GLY A 107 -4.79 1.03 8.10
C GLY A 107 -3.79 1.29 6.97
N PRO A 108 -2.77 2.13 7.19
CA PRO A 108 -1.75 2.41 6.17
C PRO A 108 -1.02 1.15 5.71
N VAL A 109 -0.64 0.26 6.64
CA VAL A 109 0.07 -0.98 6.32
C VAL A 109 -0.81 -1.94 5.51
N LEU A 110 -2.05 -2.19 5.95
CA LEU A 110 -2.98 -3.08 5.25
C LEU A 110 -3.32 -2.56 3.85
N CYS A 111 -3.68 -1.29 3.73
CA CYS A 111 -3.97 -0.68 2.45
C CYS A 111 -2.74 -0.70 1.52
N GLY A 112 -1.56 -0.37 2.04
CA GLY A 112 -0.32 -0.41 1.28
C GLY A 112 0.00 -1.79 0.75
N LEU A 113 -0.08 -2.83 1.58
CA LEU A 113 0.18 -4.21 1.18
C LEU A 113 -0.86 -4.73 0.17
N MET A 114 -2.15 -4.43 0.38
CA MET A 114 -3.23 -4.84 -0.52
C MET A 114 -3.11 -4.16 -1.89
N VAL A 115 -2.84 -2.86 -1.91
CA VAL A 115 -2.64 -2.12 -3.16
C VAL A 115 -1.36 -2.60 -3.85
N ALA A 116 -0.25 -2.75 -3.12
CA ALA A 116 0.99 -3.26 -3.68
C ALA A 116 0.83 -4.66 -4.29
N GLY A 117 0.21 -5.59 -3.59
CA GLY A 117 0.01 -6.95 -4.10
C GLY A 117 -0.91 -7.00 -5.31
N ARG A 118 -2.10 -6.38 -5.22
CA ARG A 118 -3.12 -6.46 -6.26
C ARG A 118 -2.80 -5.62 -7.48
N VAL A 119 -2.41 -4.36 -7.26
CA VAL A 119 -2.17 -3.42 -8.37
C VAL A 119 -0.91 -3.77 -9.13
N SER A 120 0.19 -4.14 -8.44
CA SER A 120 1.41 -4.53 -9.12
C SER A 120 1.24 -5.81 -9.92
N ALA A 121 0.52 -6.82 -9.40
CA ALA A 121 0.24 -8.04 -10.14
C ALA A 121 -0.61 -7.76 -11.41
N SER A 122 -1.64 -6.91 -11.29
CA SER A 122 -2.47 -6.50 -12.42
C SER A 122 -1.67 -5.74 -13.49
N ILE A 123 -0.82 -4.80 -13.07
CA ILE A 123 0.04 -4.03 -13.97
C ILE A 123 1.05 -4.94 -14.67
N ALA A 124 1.68 -5.85 -13.92
CA ALA A 124 2.65 -6.79 -14.49
C ALA A 124 2.02 -7.70 -15.54
N ALA A 125 0.84 -8.25 -15.28
CA ALA A 125 0.10 -9.09 -16.22
C ALA A 125 -0.29 -8.32 -17.50
N GLU A 126 -0.75 -7.07 -17.34
CA GLU A 126 -1.12 -6.23 -18.48
C GLU A 126 0.09 -5.88 -19.35
N ILE A 127 1.20 -5.44 -18.74
CA ILE A 127 2.42 -5.13 -19.48
C ILE A 127 2.99 -6.38 -20.17
N ALA A 128 2.96 -7.53 -19.49
CA ALA A 128 3.38 -8.80 -20.10
C ALA A 128 2.54 -9.15 -21.32
N THR A 129 1.21 -9.02 -21.24
CA THR A 129 0.33 -9.22 -22.37
C THR A 129 0.62 -8.26 -23.52
N MET A 130 0.79 -6.96 -23.23
CA MET A 130 1.13 -5.96 -24.24
C MET A 130 2.49 -6.22 -24.91
N LYS A 131 3.44 -6.80 -24.17
CA LYS A 131 4.75 -7.15 -24.73
C LYS A 131 4.66 -8.37 -25.65
N VAL A 132 3.94 -9.40 -25.25
CA VAL A 132 3.74 -10.62 -26.07
C VAL A 132 2.96 -10.33 -27.36
N THR A 133 2.02 -9.38 -27.30
CA THR A 133 1.24 -8.95 -28.47
C THR A 133 1.86 -7.81 -29.27
N GLU A 134 3.13 -7.49 -29.02
CA GLU A 134 3.92 -6.46 -29.70
C GLU A 134 3.32 -5.03 -29.66
N GLN A 135 2.36 -4.79 -28.78
CA GLN A 135 1.72 -3.47 -28.63
C GLN A 135 2.71 -2.40 -28.15
N ILE A 136 3.69 -2.76 -27.31
CA ILE A 136 4.73 -1.84 -26.84
C ILE A 136 5.64 -1.43 -28.00
N ASP A 137 5.98 -2.38 -28.87
CA ASP A 137 6.84 -2.14 -30.01
C ASP A 137 6.08 -1.30 -31.07
N ALA A 138 4.78 -1.52 -31.22
CA ALA A 138 3.91 -0.68 -32.05
C ALA A 138 3.83 0.79 -31.53
N LEU A 139 3.74 1.01 -30.23
CA LEU A 139 3.79 2.38 -29.64
C LEU A 139 5.09 3.08 -30.01
N THR A 140 6.21 2.36 -29.92
CA THR A 140 7.54 2.90 -30.26
C THR A 140 7.63 3.27 -31.74
N THR A 141 7.10 2.45 -32.63
CA THR A 141 7.09 2.75 -34.08
C THR A 141 6.20 3.95 -34.42
N LEU A 142 5.16 4.22 -33.64
CA LEU A 142 4.30 5.39 -33.76
C LEU A 142 4.92 6.66 -33.13
N GLY A 143 6.18 6.60 -32.63
CA GLY A 143 6.86 7.73 -32.02
C GLY A 143 6.38 8.09 -30.62
N THR A 144 5.60 7.19 -29.97
CA THR A 144 5.12 7.39 -28.58
C THR A 144 6.06 6.71 -27.61
N ASP A 145 6.52 7.43 -26.59
CA ASP A 145 7.33 6.86 -25.51
C ASP A 145 6.46 5.92 -24.63
N PRO A 146 6.74 4.59 -24.62
CA PRO A 146 5.98 3.62 -23.85
C PRO A 146 6.01 3.89 -22.35
N ILE A 147 7.10 4.42 -21.80
CA ILE A 147 7.23 4.72 -20.37
C ILE A 147 6.28 5.85 -20.00
N LYS A 148 6.25 6.91 -20.81
CA LYS A 148 5.36 8.05 -20.60
C LYS A 148 3.89 7.65 -20.74
N TYR A 149 3.57 6.80 -21.70
CA TYR A 149 2.19 6.40 -21.98
C TYR A 149 1.65 5.37 -20.97
N LEU A 150 2.48 4.38 -20.58
CA LEU A 150 2.04 3.25 -19.75
C LEU A 150 2.41 3.41 -18.27
N ALA A 151 3.67 3.78 -17.97
CA ALA A 151 4.17 3.77 -16.60
C ALA A 151 3.78 5.01 -15.82
N SER A 152 3.90 6.20 -16.43
CA SER A 152 3.64 7.46 -15.74
C SER A 152 2.23 7.59 -15.17
N PRO A 153 1.14 7.31 -15.92
CA PRO A 153 -0.21 7.38 -15.38
C PRO A 153 -0.44 6.41 -14.21
N ARG A 154 0.14 5.21 -14.30
CA ARG A 154 -0.01 4.19 -13.26
C ARG A 154 0.65 4.59 -11.95
N ILE A 155 1.87 5.12 -12.01
CA ILE A 155 2.62 5.55 -10.83
C ILE A 155 1.90 6.71 -10.14
N ILE A 156 1.50 7.74 -10.89
CA ILE A 156 0.83 8.92 -10.32
C ILE A 156 -0.50 8.54 -9.69
N VAL A 157 -1.34 7.84 -10.43
CA VAL A 157 -2.67 7.46 -9.93
C VAL A 157 -2.54 6.59 -8.68
N THR A 158 -1.65 5.61 -8.67
CA THR A 158 -1.44 4.78 -7.48
C THR A 158 -0.97 5.60 -6.29
N THR A 159 -0.03 6.52 -6.48
CA THR A 159 0.49 7.39 -5.42
C THR A 159 -0.60 8.31 -4.84
N ILE A 160 -1.46 8.90 -5.68
CA ILE A 160 -2.53 9.80 -5.23
C ILE A 160 -3.69 9.01 -4.59
N PHE A 161 -4.04 7.86 -5.14
CA PHE A 161 -5.18 7.07 -4.65
C PHE A 161 -4.87 6.24 -3.41
N LEU A 162 -3.61 5.92 -3.13
CA LEU A 162 -3.23 5.16 -1.94
C LEU A 162 -3.66 5.85 -0.63
N PRO A 163 -3.42 7.15 -0.39
CA PRO A 163 -3.95 7.85 0.78
C PRO A 163 -5.48 7.85 0.86
N VAL A 164 -6.17 8.00 -0.28
CA VAL A 164 -7.64 7.97 -0.34
C VAL A 164 -8.16 6.60 0.08
N LEU A 165 -7.61 5.52 -0.47
CA LEU A 165 -7.95 4.15 -0.11
C LEU A 165 -7.66 3.86 1.36
N THR A 166 -6.54 4.37 1.89
CA THR A 166 -6.18 4.24 3.31
C THR A 166 -7.20 4.93 4.20
N THR A 167 -7.64 6.13 3.84
CA THR A 167 -8.66 6.87 4.61
C THR A 167 -9.99 6.12 4.63
N ILE A 168 -10.44 5.62 3.47
CA ILE A 168 -11.67 4.81 3.38
C ILE A 168 -11.51 3.50 4.16
N GLY A 169 -10.36 2.84 4.03
CA GLY A 169 -10.03 1.62 4.78
C GLY A 169 -10.06 1.84 6.28
N ASN A 170 -9.52 2.95 6.77
CA ASN A 170 -9.56 3.32 8.19
C ASN A 170 -10.99 3.49 8.70
N ILE A 171 -11.83 4.20 7.96
CA ILE A 171 -13.24 4.40 8.32
C ILE A 171 -13.97 3.05 8.41
N ILE A 172 -13.79 2.20 7.40
CA ILE A 172 -14.42 0.88 7.36
C ILE A 172 -13.89 -0.04 8.46
N GLY A 173 -12.59 0.01 8.76
CA GLY A 173 -11.97 -0.80 9.81
C GLY A 173 -12.44 -0.40 11.21
N ILE A 174 -12.50 0.90 11.51
CA ILE A 174 -13.04 1.40 12.77
C ILE A 174 -14.53 1.05 12.89
N PHE A 175 -15.29 1.13 11.80
CA PHE A 175 -16.68 0.71 11.76
C PHE A 175 -16.84 -0.80 12.02
N GLY A 176 -15.96 -1.64 11.48
CA GLY A 176 -15.92 -3.08 11.78
C GLY A 176 -15.67 -3.35 13.27
N GLY A 177 -14.73 -2.62 13.87
CA GLY A 177 -14.47 -2.67 15.31
C GLY A 177 -15.67 -2.21 16.14
N PHE A 178 -16.34 -1.12 15.72
CA PHE A 178 -17.56 -0.62 16.33
C PHE A 178 -18.68 -1.67 16.34
N LEU A 179 -18.96 -2.26 15.18
CA LEU A 179 -20.06 -3.23 15.04
C LEU A 179 -19.86 -4.45 15.94
N ILE A 180 -18.65 -5.00 15.96
CA ILE A 180 -18.35 -6.16 16.82
C ILE A 180 -18.40 -5.77 18.30
N SER A 181 -17.91 -4.60 18.67
CA SER A 181 -17.91 -4.13 20.05
C SER A 181 -19.32 -3.91 20.59
N THR A 182 -20.21 -3.37 19.77
CA THR A 182 -21.61 -3.13 20.18
C THR A 182 -22.46 -4.40 20.18
N GLU A 183 -22.38 -5.20 19.11
CA GLU A 183 -23.25 -6.37 18.94
C GLU A 183 -22.80 -7.61 19.73
N ARG A 184 -21.50 -7.78 19.89
CA ARG A 184 -20.93 -8.99 20.56
C ARG A 184 -20.42 -8.74 21.96
N LEU A 185 -19.87 -7.54 22.23
CA LEU A 185 -19.24 -7.24 23.51
C LEU A 185 -20.14 -6.38 24.41
N GLY A 186 -21.31 -5.92 23.92
CA GLY A 186 -22.26 -5.17 24.70
C GLY A 186 -21.86 -3.74 25.06
N PHE A 187 -20.94 -3.14 24.32
CA PHE A 187 -20.56 -1.74 24.53
C PHE A 187 -21.71 -0.80 24.17
N ASN A 188 -21.83 0.27 24.93
CA ASN A 188 -22.76 1.35 24.57
C ASN A 188 -22.26 2.04 23.30
N PRO A 189 -23.09 2.14 22.24
CA PRO A 189 -22.69 2.75 20.97
C PRO A 189 -22.19 4.18 21.11
N THR A 190 -22.85 4.99 21.94
CA THR A 190 -22.49 6.39 22.18
C THR A 190 -21.11 6.49 22.84
N PHE A 191 -20.85 5.67 23.85
CA PHE A 191 -19.56 5.60 24.52
C PHE A 191 -18.45 5.20 23.55
N TYR A 192 -18.70 4.22 22.67
CA TYR A 192 -17.69 3.77 21.69
C TYR A 192 -17.30 4.89 20.73
N ILE A 193 -18.29 5.58 20.15
CA ILE A 193 -18.07 6.68 19.20
C ILE A 193 -17.34 7.84 19.88
N GLU A 194 -17.81 8.27 21.05
CA GLU A 194 -17.20 9.39 21.78
C GLU A 194 -15.75 9.10 22.18
N SER A 195 -15.47 7.91 22.70
CA SER A 195 -14.13 7.49 23.06
C SER A 195 -13.20 7.40 21.86
N SER A 196 -13.70 6.90 20.72
CA SER A 196 -12.92 6.82 19.48
C SER A 196 -12.58 8.22 18.94
N ILE A 197 -13.56 9.13 18.84
CA ILE A 197 -13.35 10.51 18.37
C ILE A 197 -12.41 11.27 19.29
N ARG A 198 -12.61 11.17 20.60
CA ARG A 198 -11.77 11.83 21.59
C ARG A 198 -10.31 11.40 21.45
N SER A 199 -10.06 10.11 21.28
CA SER A 199 -8.70 9.56 21.12
C SER A 199 -7.99 10.06 19.87
N VAL A 200 -8.72 10.17 18.76
CA VAL A 200 -8.21 10.71 17.49
C VAL A 200 -7.90 12.20 17.61
N SER A 201 -8.81 12.97 18.24
CA SER A 201 -8.63 14.42 18.43
C SER A 201 -7.41 14.75 19.31
N TYR A 202 -7.18 14.00 20.39
CA TYR A 202 -6.01 14.19 21.25
C TYR A 202 -4.67 13.93 20.54
N THR A 203 -4.61 12.98 19.64
CA THR A 203 -3.39 12.71 18.87
C THR A 203 -3.04 13.84 17.91
N HIS A 204 -4.04 14.50 17.32
CA HIS A 204 -3.83 15.65 16.44
C HIS A 204 -3.42 16.92 17.20
N LEU A 205 -4.01 17.20 18.36
CA LEU A 205 -3.71 18.40 19.15
C LEU A 205 -2.29 18.33 19.76
N ARG A 206 -1.87 17.16 20.23
CA ARG A 206 -0.54 16.98 20.82
C ARG A 206 0.61 17.09 19.80
N ALA A 207 0.35 16.79 18.54
CA ALA A 207 1.34 17.00 17.47
C ALA A 207 1.61 18.48 17.20
N HIS A 208 0.65 19.37 17.49
CA HIS A 208 0.81 20.82 17.36
C HIS A 208 1.43 21.49 18.60
N GLU A 209 1.33 20.87 19.80
CA GLU A 209 1.90 21.45 21.03
C GLU A 209 3.38 21.14 21.23
N THR A 210 3.95 20.18 20.51
CA THR A 210 5.39 19.85 20.59
C THR A 210 6.26 20.70 19.66
N ASP A 211 5.69 21.53 18.82
CA ASP A 211 6.40 22.42 17.88
C ASP A 211 6.45 23.89 18.38
N SER A 212 6.06 24.16 19.60
CA SER A 212 6.19 25.45 20.31
C SER A 212 7.08 25.29 21.55
#